data_57798ee4fb607fa2f8da8c25ae301e74
#
_entry.id   57798ee4fb607fa2f8da8c25ae301e74
#
_cell.length_a   1.000
_cell.length_b   1.000
_cell.length_c   1.000
_cell.angle_alpha   90.00
_cell.angle_beta   90.00
_cell.angle_gamma   90.00
#
_symmetry.space_group_name_H-M   'P 1'
#
loop_
_entity.id
_entity.type
_entity.pdbx_description
1 polymer ?
#
loop_
_entity_poly.entity_id
_entity_poly.type
_entity_poly.pdbx_seq_one_letter_code
_entity_poly.pdbx_strand_id
1 'polypeptide(L)'
;PTLPKAIAILNPKQQNCNYPFKDLCGCGVGFKFISAYYIQNGLNIEETYSYLDLLALATVADIVPMIDENRIYTYYGLKKINQNPSIGLDSLIKKLSRKNNITSSDISFGIAPLINAAGRISHAKNAVKLLIETDTGKVEKYSDVLYANNQERKIIEKNILNEALKKNNKKSSTNVVSSKNWHKGVIGIVASKLIDLHYRPTIVFSEKDGF
;
A
#
# COMPACT_ATOMS: atom_id res chain seq x y z
N PRO A 1 18.78 -14.81 -11.14
CA PRO A 1 18.19 -13.64 -11.79
C PRO A 1 19.28 -12.65 -12.15
N THR A 2 19.20 -12.06 -13.33
CA THR A 2 20.16 -11.04 -13.78
C THR A 2 19.91 -9.76 -13.01
N LEU A 3 20.95 -9.23 -12.35
CA LEU A 3 20.85 -7.96 -11.65
C LEU A 3 20.72 -6.79 -12.64
N PRO A 4 19.94 -5.76 -12.32
CA PRO A 4 19.84 -4.57 -13.18
C PRO A 4 21.18 -3.83 -13.25
N LYS A 5 21.46 -3.19 -14.39
CA LYS A 5 22.64 -2.33 -14.56
C LYS A 5 22.40 -1.04 -13.75
N ALA A 6 22.97 -0.94 -12.56
CA ALA A 6 22.89 0.20 -11.67
C ALA A 6 24.25 0.44 -10.98
N ILE A 7 24.49 1.68 -10.53
CA ILE A 7 25.73 2.04 -9.78
C ILE A 7 25.79 1.24 -8.48
N ALA A 8 24.66 1.07 -7.79
CA ALA A 8 24.50 0.27 -6.60
C ALA A 8 23.09 -0.30 -6.51
N ILE A 9 22.94 -1.43 -5.83
CA ILE A 9 21.65 -2.08 -5.56
C ILE A 9 21.52 -2.29 -4.06
N LEU A 10 20.56 -1.59 -3.45
CA LEU A 10 20.27 -1.69 -2.03
C LEU A 10 19.06 -2.62 -1.84
N ASN A 11 19.34 -3.88 -1.50
CA ASN A 11 18.31 -4.89 -1.26
C ASN A 11 18.83 -5.87 -0.19
N PRO A 12 18.23 -5.90 1.01
CA PRO A 12 18.66 -6.80 2.08
C PRO A 12 18.49 -8.29 1.73
N LYS A 13 17.65 -8.62 0.76
CA LYS A 13 17.39 -10.01 0.31
C LYS A 13 18.38 -10.51 -0.75
N GLN A 14 19.37 -9.72 -1.16
CA GLN A 14 20.45 -10.23 -2.02
C GLN A 14 21.23 -11.35 -1.31
N GLN A 15 21.68 -12.34 -2.10
CA GLN A 15 22.37 -13.53 -1.58
C GLN A 15 23.60 -13.19 -0.72
N ASN A 16 24.36 -12.18 -1.11
CA ASN A 16 25.61 -11.77 -0.43
C ASN A 16 25.40 -10.58 0.54
N CYS A 17 24.18 -10.22 0.87
CA CYS A 17 23.92 -9.14 1.80
C CYS A 17 24.00 -9.65 3.24
N ASN A 18 24.87 -9.05 4.05
CA ASN A 18 25.05 -9.40 5.47
C ASN A 18 24.14 -8.61 6.42
N TYR A 19 23.22 -7.77 5.89
CA TYR A 19 22.28 -7.06 6.74
C TYR A 19 21.39 -8.04 7.51
N PRO A 20 21.32 -7.96 8.85
CA PRO A 20 20.69 -9.02 9.65
C PRO A 20 19.19 -9.15 9.44
N PHE A 21 18.46 -8.04 9.25
CA PHE A 21 17.03 -8.05 9.09
C PHE A 21 16.62 -7.93 7.60
N LYS A 22 16.03 -9.00 7.07
CA LYS A 22 15.73 -9.14 5.63
C LYS A 22 14.34 -8.64 5.23
N ASP A 23 13.44 -8.42 6.16
CA ASP A 23 12.02 -8.21 5.90
C ASP A 23 11.58 -6.73 5.98
N LEU A 24 12.50 -5.82 5.73
CA LEU A 24 12.17 -4.41 5.54
C LEU A 24 11.30 -4.23 4.27
N CYS A 25 10.27 -3.39 4.37
CA CYS A 25 9.57 -2.88 3.18
C CYS A 25 10.49 -1.92 2.38
N GLY A 26 10.12 -1.60 1.14
CA GLY A 26 10.91 -0.70 0.29
C GLY A 26 11.17 0.67 0.94
N CYS A 27 10.17 1.24 1.62
CA CYS A 27 10.32 2.47 2.39
C CYS A 27 11.30 2.29 3.57
N GLY A 28 11.29 1.14 4.24
CA GLY A 28 12.24 0.80 5.31
C GLY A 28 13.68 0.76 4.82
N VAL A 29 13.93 0.19 3.64
CA VAL A 29 15.24 0.20 3.00
C VAL A 29 15.68 1.63 2.67
N GLY A 30 14.78 2.46 2.12
CA GLY A 30 15.03 3.87 1.85
C GLY A 30 15.34 4.66 3.13
N PHE A 31 14.61 4.41 4.21
CA PHE A 31 14.85 5.03 5.51
C PHE A 31 16.24 4.68 6.07
N LYS A 32 16.69 3.42 5.94
CA LYS A 32 18.03 3.02 6.32
C LYS A 32 19.10 3.74 5.51
N PHE A 33 18.88 3.91 4.22
CA PHE A 33 19.80 4.64 3.37
C PHE A 33 19.94 6.11 3.79
N ILE A 34 18.81 6.78 4.05
CA ILE A 34 18.82 8.17 4.54
C ILE A 34 19.51 8.25 5.89
N SER A 35 19.21 7.34 6.83
CA SER A 35 19.84 7.30 8.14
C SER A 35 21.35 7.12 8.05
N ALA A 36 21.82 6.22 7.19
CA ALA A 36 23.25 6.01 6.96
C ALA A 36 23.91 7.27 6.36
N TYR A 37 23.25 7.95 5.44
CA TYR A 37 23.74 9.21 4.86
C TYR A 37 23.90 10.30 5.94
N TYR A 38 22.91 10.45 6.82
CA TYR A 38 22.98 11.42 7.93
C TYR A 38 24.15 11.11 8.87
N ILE A 39 24.31 9.86 9.29
CA ILE A 39 25.41 9.44 10.15
C ILE A 39 26.77 9.69 9.48
N GLN A 40 26.93 9.31 8.23
CA GLN A 40 28.19 9.43 7.50
C GLN A 40 28.62 10.89 7.30
N ASN A 41 27.67 11.81 7.20
CA ASN A 41 27.93 13.23 7.01
C ASN A 41 27.91 14.04 8.32
N GLY A 42 27.81 13.39 9.49
CA GLY A 42 27.76 14.08 10.78
C GLY A 42 26.52 14.92 11.01
N LEU A 43 25.42 14.62 10.29
CA LEU A 43 24.15 15.30 10.42
C LEU A 43 23.34 14.73 11.60
N ASN A 44 22.40 15.51 12.13
CA ASN A 44 21.54 15.05 13.22
C ASN A 44 20.58 13.96 12.73
N ILE A 45 20.81 12.73 13.17
CA ILE A 45 19.98 11.57 12.82
C ILE A 45 18.49 11.75 13.22
N GLU A 46 18.20 12.54 14.25
CA GLU A 46 16.83 12.76 14.72
C GLU A 46 15.95 13.47 13.67
N GLU A 47 16.55 14.20 12.74
CA GLU A 47 15.82 14.82 11.64
C GLU A 47 15.12 13.78 10.75
N THR A 48 15.73 12.58 10.64
CA THR A 48 15.11 11.47 9.89
C THR A 48 13.84 10.95 10.54
N TYR A 49 13.62 11.18 11.83
CA TYR A 49 12.41 10.75 12.55
C TYR A 49 11.15 11.48 12.07
N SER A 50 11.35 12.59 11.34
CA SER A 50 10.25 13.26 10.64
C SER A 50 9.55 12.37 9.60
N TYR A 51 10.18 11.30 9.12
CA TYR A 51 9.64 10.35 8.14
C TYR A 51 9.00 9.10 8.76
N LEU A 52 8.98 8.97 10.10
CA LEU A 52 8.51 7.75 10.77
C LEU A 52 7.02 7.45 10.54
N ASP A 53 6.20 8.46 10.33
CA ASP A 53 4.77 8.29 10.01
C ASP A 53 4.58 7.63 8.62
N LEU A 54 5.33 8.07 7.62
CA LEU A 54 5.33 7.47 6.28
C LEU A 54 5.94 6.07 6.30
N LEU A 55 6.98 5.87 7.11
CA LEU A 55 7.59 4.56 7.28
C LEU A 55 6.64 3.55 7.91
N ALA A 56 5.93 3.93 8.98
CA ALA A 56 4.92 3.09 9.60
C ALA A 56 3.77 2.77 8.63
N LEU A 57 3.30 3.80 7.90
CA LEU A 57 2.28 3.62 6.87
C LEU A 57 2.71 2.56 5.83
N ALA A 58 3.91 2.67 5.27
CA ALA A 58 4.41 1.73 4.27
C ALA A 58 4.63 0.33 4.86
N THR A 59 5.23 0.24 6.05
CA THR A 59 5.50 -1.04 6.73
C THR A 59 4.21 -1.84 6.96
N VAL A 60 3.17 -1.16 7.42
CA VAL A 60 1.87 -1.80 7.68
C VAL A 60 1.13 -2.11 6.37
N ALA A 61 1.19 -1.21 5.37
CA ALA A 61 0.52 -1.39 4.08
C ALA A 61 1.10 -2.55 3.26
N ASP A 62 2.41 -2.80 3.36
CA ASP A 62 3.12 -3.88 2.66
C ASP A 62 2.98 -5.24 3.36
N ILE A 63 2.34 -5.28 4.54
CA ILE A 63 2.07 -6.51 5.31
C ILE A 63 3.36 -7.31 5.58
N VAL A 64 4.46 -6.62 5.79
CA VAL A 64 5.73 -7.25 6.18
C VAL A 64 5.68 -7.77 7.62
N PRO A 65 6.50 -8.77 8.01
CA PRO A 65 6.53 -9.30 9.38
C PRO A 65 6.71 -8.18 10.41
N MET A 66 5.82 -8.10 11.41
CA MET A 66 5.82 -7.06 12.45
C MET A 66 6.73 -7.45 13.62
N ILE A 67 8.00 -7.71 13.30
CA ILE A 67 9.07 -8.07 14.23
C ILE A 67 10.26 -7.13 14.07
N ASP A 68 11.22 -7.19 14.96
CA ASP A 68 12.47 -6.42 14.93
C ASP A 68 12.28 -4.94 14.55
N GLU A 69 13.01 -4.45 13.57
CA GLU A 69 12.98 -3.06 13.12
C GLU A 69 11.59 -2.63 12.64
N ASN A 70 10.85 -3.50 11.93
CA ASN A 70 9.49 -3.18 11.47
C ASN A 70 8.56 -2.85 12.63
N ARG A 71 8.67 -3.58 13.75
CA ARG A 71 7.88 -3.31 14.96
C ARG A 71 8.27 -1.98 15.58
N ILE A 72 9.57 -1.69 15.67
CA ILE A 72 10.08 -0.43 16.22
C ILE A 72 9.58 0.75 15.38
N TYR A 73 9.74 0.68 14.07
CA TYR A 73 9.30 1.73 13.15
C TYR A 73 7.78 1.93 13.19
N THR A 74 7.02 0.86 13.25
CA THR A 74 5.56 0.95 13.36
C THR A 74 5.13 1.56 14.68
N TYR A 75 5.77 1.21 15.80
CA TYR A 75 5.45 1.76 17.11
C TYR A 75 5.66 3.29 17.16
N TYR A 76 6.87 3.74 16.81
CA TYR A 76 7.18 5.16 16.84
C TYR A 76 6.47 5.95 15.75
N GLY A 77 6.28 5.35 14.59
CA GLY A 77 5.52 5.96 13.51
C GLY A 77 4.05 6.13 13.83
N LEU A 78 3.38 5.15 14.47
CA LEU A 78 2.02 5.30 14.98
C LEU A 78 1.91 6.38 16.06
N LYS A 79 2.92 6.48 16.95
CA LYS A 79 2.99 7.57 17.92
C LYS A 79 3.02 8.92 17.21
N LYS A 80 3.88 9.07 16.19
CA LYS A 80 3.97 10.28 15.38
C LYS A 80 2.66 10.57 14.63
N ILE A 81 2.04 9.56 14.00
CA ILE A 81 0.74 9.69 13.31
C ILE A 81 -0.33 10.28 14.24
N ASN A 82 -0.35 9.86 15.49
CA ASN A 82 -1.34 10.30 16.46
C ASN A 82 -1.02 11.65 17.15
N GLN A 83 0.23 12.11 17.06
CA GLN A 83 0.66 13.36 17.68
C GLN A 83 0.81 14.49 16.65
N ASN A 84 1.54 14.26 15.60
CA ASN A 84 1.89 15.24 14.57
C ASN A 84 2.17 14.55 13.22
N PRO A 85 1.14 14.05 12.52
CA PRO A 85 1.29 13.44 11.21
C PRO A 85 1.74 14.46 10.15
N SER A 86 2.35 13.98 9.07
CA SER A 86 2.57 14.79 7.88
C SER A 86 1.23 15.28 7.31
N ILE A 87 1.23 16.46 6.69
CA ILE A 87 0.00 17.15 6.23
C ILE A 87 -0.81 16.25 5.29
N GLY A 88 -0.16 15.56 4.36
CA GLY A 88 -0.82 14.64 3.43
C GLY A 88 -1.47 13.46 4.13
N LEU A 89 -0.80 12.88 5.13
CA LEU A 89 -1.34 11.77 5.91
C LEU A 89 -2.50 12.22 6.81
N ASP A 90 -2.40 13.38 7.44
CA ASP A 90 -3.48 13.99 8.24
C ASP A 90 -4.76 14.18 7.42
N SER A 91 -4.62 14.65 6.18
CA SER A 91 -5.76 14.81 5.26
C SER A 91 -6.45 13.47 4.95
N LEU A 92 -5.69 12.38 4.76
CA LEU A 92 -6.28 11.04 4.59
C LEU A 92 -6.95 10.53 5.86
N ILE A 93 -6.36 10.78 7.03
CA ILE A 93 -6.94 10.39 8.32
C ILE A 93 -8.30 11.06 8.52
N LYS A 94 -8.41 12.34 8.21
CA LYS A 94 -9.68 13.09 8.27
C LYS A 94 -10.78 12.48 7.40
N LYS A 95 -10.43 11.88 6.24
CA LYS A 95 -11.41 11.18 5.38
C LYS A 95 -11.96 9.90 6.00
N LEU A 96 -11.31 9.33 7.01
CA LEU A 96 -11.80 8.12 7.69
C LEU A 96 -12.93 8.39 8.69
N SER A 97 -13.25 9.66 8.98
CA SER A 97 -14.28 10.05 9.95
C SER A 97 -14.11 9.42 11.34
N ARG A 98 -12.87 9.15 11.75
CA ARG A 98 -12.54 8.53 13.04
C ARG A 98 -12.26 9.60 14.10
N LYS A 99 -12.70 9.29 15.35
CA LYS A 99 -12.48 10.16 16.52
C LYS A 99 -11.39 9.64 17.46
N ASN A 100 -10.97 8.39 17.31
CA ASN A 100 -9.98 7.73 18.17
C ASN A 100 -8.59 7.73 17.54
N ASN A 101 -7.59 7.38 18.34
CA ASN A 101 -6.22 7.19 17.86
C ASN A 101 -6.17 6.19 16.70
N ILE A 102 -5.34 6.50 15.72
CA ILE A 102 -5.08 5.63 14.56
C ILE A 102 -4.25 4.43 15.01
N THR A 103 -4.68 3.26 14.61
CA THR A 103 -4.03 1.97 14.85
C THR A 103 -3.44 1.40 13.54
N SER A 104 -2.65 0.32 13.64
CA SER A 104 -2.18 -0.42 12.46
C SER A 104 -3.35 -0.98 11.62
N SER A 105 -4.44 -1.38 12.26
CA SER A 105 -5.66 -1.81 11.58
C SER A 105 -6.29 -0.69 10.75
N ASP A 106 -6.29 0.54 11.25
CA ASP A 106 -6.79 1.70 10.51
C ASP A 106 -5.91 2.04 9.30
N ILE A 107 -4.61 1.83 9.42
CA ILE A 107 -3.70 1.94 8.28
C ILE A 107 -4.04 0.86 7.25
N SER A 108 -4.09 -0.42 7.64
CA SER A 108 -4.31 -1.53 6.70
C SER A 108 -5.65 -1.47 5.98
N PHE A 109 -6.72 -1.14 6.69
CA PHE A 109 -8.09 -1.22 6.16
C PHE A 109 -8.72 0.14 5.83
N GLY A 110 -8.11 1.23 6.26
CA GLY A 110 -8.59 2.59 6.01
C GLY A 110 -7.68 3.39 5.08
N ILE A 111 -6.44 3.67 5.49
CA ILE A 111 -5.53 4.60 4.79
C ILE A 111 -4.89 3.93 3.56
N ALA A 112 -4.30 2.75 3.72
CA ALA A 112 -3.61 2.05 2.64
C ALA A 112 -4.52 1.78 1.42
N PRO A 113 -5.81 1.40 1.58
CA PRO A 113 -6.73 1.28 0.46
C PRO A 113 -6.97 2.58 -0.32
N LEU A 114 -6.92 3.76 0.32
CA LEU A 114 -7.05 5.05 -0.36
C LEU A 114 -5.85 5.29 -1.29
N ILE A 115 -4.65 5.06 -0.77
CA ILE A 115 -3.40 5.21 -1.53
C ILE A 115 -3.32 4.19 -2.68
N ASN A 116 -3.60 2.92 -2.38
CA ASN A 116 -3.53 1.84 -3.36
C ASN A 116 -4.56 1.97 -4.49
N ALA A 117 -5.72 2.59 -4.22
CA ALA A 117 -6.74 2.82 -5.24
C ALA A 117 -6.25 3.73 -6.37
N ALA A 118 -5.36 4.70 -6.08
CA ALA A 118 -4.77 5.55 -7.11
C ALA A 118 -4.04 4.75 -8.19
N GLY A 119 -3.21 3.79 -7.80
CA GLY A 119 -2.48 2.93 -8.75
C GLY A 119 -3.36 1.89 -9.46
N ARG A 120 -4.55 1.60 -8.93
CA ARG A 120 -5.48 0.62 -9.53
C ARG A 120 -6.44 1.25 -10.54
N ILE A 121 -6.94 2.44 -10.26
CA ILE A 121 -7.99 3.13 -11.04
C ILE A 121 -7.41 4.23 -11.92
N SER A 122 -6.39 4.94 -11.44
CA SER A 122 -5.77 6.07 -12.15
C SER A 122 -4.24 5.98 -12.13
N HIS A 123 -3.56 7.02 -11.66
CA HIS A 123 -2.10 7.07 -11.58
C HIS A 123 -1.61 7.21 -10.14
N ALA A 124 -0.73 6.31 -9.70
CA ALA A 124 -0.08 6.35 -8.39
C ALA A 124 0.63 7.68 -8.08
N LYS A 125 0.96 8.47 -9.11
CA LYS A 125 1.57 9.79 -8.98
C LYS A 125 0.78 10.74 -8.08
N ASN A 126 -0.55 10.63 -8.02
CA ASN A 126 -1.38 11.46 -7.16
C ASN A 126 -1.17 11.12 -5.67
N ALA A 127 -0.93 9.85 -5.34
CA ALA A 127 -0.60 9.45 -3.98
C ALA A 127 0.77 9.99 -3.56
N VAL A 128 1.78 9.92 -4.43
CA VAL A 128 3.10 10.50 -4.17
C VAL A 128 3.00 12.01 -3.96
N LYS A 129 2.30 12.73 -4.86
CA LYS A 129 2.08 14.18 -4.72
C LYS A 129 1.43 14.54 -3.40
N LEU A 130 0.40 13.80 -2.99
CA LEU A 130 -0.25 14.03 -1.69
C LEU A 130 0.73 13.94 -0.52
N LEU A 131 1.59 12.91 -0.51
CA LEU A 131 2.47 12.64 0.63
C LEU A 131 3.68 13.58 0.73
N ILE A 132 4.06 14.25 -0.37
CA ILE A 132 5.19 15.20 -0.41
C ILE A 132 4.75 16.67 -0.49
N GLU A 133 3.46 16.96 -0.67
CA GLU A 133 2.95 18.33 -0.82
C GLU A 133 2.91 19.03 0.56
N THR A 134 3.20 20.33 0.54
CA THR A 134 3.17 21.20 1.70
C THR A 134 2.06 22.25 1.66
N ASP A 135 1.51 22.52 0.47
CA ASP A 135 0.36 23.43 0.29
C ASP A 135 -0.93 22.72 0.67
N THR A 136 -1.60 23.23 1.70
CA THR A 136 -2.82 22.61 2.26
C THR A 136 -3.97 22.53 1.24
N GLY A 137 -4.10 23.51 0.35
CA GLY A 137 -5.15 23.54 -0.67
C GLY A 137 -4.92 22.47 -1.76
N LYS A 138 -3.65 22.19 -2.09
CA LYS A 138 -3.30 21.10 -3.02
C LYS A 138 -3.44 19.73 -2.34
N VAL A 139 -3.02 19.63 -1.09
CA VAL A 139 -3.19 18.41 -0.27
C VAL A 139 -4.65 17.98 -0.24
N GLU A 140 -5.57 18.92 0.04
CA GLU A 140 -7.00 18.60 0.06
C GLU A 140 -7.50 18.09 -1.28
N LYS A 141 -7.12 18.75 -2.39
CA LYS A 141 -7.47 18.29 -3.75
C LYS A 141 -6.96 16.88 -4.06
N TYR A 142 -5.71 16.57 -3.71
CA TYR A 142 -5.16 15.23 -3.93
C TYR A 142 -5.84 14.19 -3.04
N SER A 143 -6.13 14.53 -1.79
CA SER A 143 -6.86 13.68 -0.87
C SER A 143 -8.28 13.34 -1.36
N ASP A 144 -9.00 14.33 -1.91
CA ASP A 144 -10.32 14.13 -2.52
C ASP A 144 -10.24 13.19 -3.73
N VAL A 145 -9.23 13.35 -4.57
CA VAL A 145 -9.00 12.45 -5.72
C VAL A 145 -8.76 11.00 -5.26
N LEU A 146 -7.92 10.80 -4.24
CA LEU A 146 -7.66 9.46 -3.72
C LEU A 146 -8.92 8.84 -3.10
N TYR A 147 -9.69 9.63 -2.38
CA TYR A 147 -10.95 9.18 -1.79
C TYR A 147 -11.95 8.78 -2.88
N ALA A 148 -12.12 9.61 -3.92
CA ALA A 148 -13.00 9.33 -5.05
C ALA A 148 -12.59 8.04 -5.79
N ASN A 149 -11.30 7.89 -6.11
CA ASN A 149 -10.75 6.68 -6.73
C ASN A 149 -11.04 5.41 -5.89
N ASN A 150 -10.96 5.50 -4.57
CA ASN A 150 -11.28 4.37 -3.71
C ASN A 150 -12.76 4.04 -3.68
N GLN A 151 -13.65 5.04 -3.73
CA GLN A 151 -15.08 4.80 -3.86
C GLN A 151 -15.42 4.13 -5.20
N GLU A 152 -14.86 4.64 -6.30
CA GLU A 152 -15.01 4.05 -7.62
C GLU A 152 -14.50 2.59 -7.64
N ARG A 153 -13.32 2.34 -7.10
CA ARG A 153 -12.78 0.98 -6.96
C ARG A 153 -13.76 0.05 -6.23
N LYS A 154 -14.36 0.49 -5.12
CA LYS A 154 -15.33 -0.30 -4.35
C LYS A 154 -16.57 -0.64 -5.16
N ILE A 155 -17.06 0.30 -5.98
CA ILE A 155 -18.22 0.08 -6.87
C ILE A 155 -17.87 -0.95 -7.95
N ILE A 156 -16.74 -0.76 -8.64
CA ILE A 156 -16.24 -1.70 -9.67
C ILE A 156 -16.06 -3.09 -9.08
N GLU A 157 -15.41 -3.20 -7.91
CA GLU A 157 -15.17 -4.45 -7.21
C GLU A 157 -16.49 -5.19 -6.89
N LYS A 158 -17.47 -4.48 -6.35
CA LYS A 158 -18.78 -5.04 -6.03
C LYS A 158 -19.48 -5.58 -7.28
N ASN A 159 -19.44 -4.82 -8.38
CA ASN A 159 -20.06 -5.22 -9.63
C ASN A 159 -19.39 -6.47 -10.22
N ILE A 160 -18.05 -6.48 -10.28
CA ILE A 160 -17.29 -7.63 -10.78
C ILE A 160 -17.53 -8.86 -9.90
N LEU A 161 -17.52 -8.71 -8.57
CA LEU A 161 -17.78 -9.83 -7.67
C LEU A 161 -19.16 -10.44 -7.87
N ASN A 162 -20.18 -9.60 -8.00
CA ASN A 162 -21.55 -10.08 -8.24
C ASN A 162 -21.69 -10.82 -9.58
N GLU A 163 -21.03 -10.34 -10.63
CA GLU A 163 -20.99 -11.02 -11.92
C GLU A 163 -20.21 -12.33 -11.85
N ALA A 164 -19.04 -12.33 -11.20
CA ALA A 164 -18.21 -13.51 -11.02
C ALA A 164 -18.94 -14.62 -10.25
N LEU A 165 -19.71 -14.26 -9.20
CA LEU A 165 -20.51 -15.21 -8.43
C LEU A 165 -21.62 -15.86 -9.27
N LYS A 166 -22.21 -15.13 -10.23
CA LYS A 166 -23.21 -15.69 -11.15
C LYS A 166 -22.58 -16.64 -12.18
N LYS A 167 -21.37 -16.35 -12.64
CA LYS A 167 -20.61 -17.17 -13.61
C LYS A 167 -19.95 -18.38 -12.97
N ASN A 168 -19.73 -18.37 -11.67
CA ASN A 168 -18.98 -19.41 -10.98
C ASN A 168 -19.75 -20.73 -10.91
N ASN A 169 -19.11 -21.82 -11.35
CA ASN A 169 -19.65 -23.17 -11.23
C ASN A 169 -19.48 -23.71 -9.79
N LYS A 170 -20.59 -23.73 -9.06
CA LYS A 170 -20.59 -24.21 -7.65
C LYS A 170 -20.18 -25.68 -7.47
N LYS A 171 -20.24 -26.49 -8.52
CA LYS A 171 -19.86 -27.92 -8.50
C LYS A 171 -18.38 -28.16 -8.83
N SER A 172 -17.67 -27.15 -9.33
CA SER A 172 -16.24 -27.24 -9.66
C SER A 172 -15.36 -27.22 -8.41
N SER A 173 -14.24 -27.91 -8.43
CA SER A 173 -13.20 -27.85 -7.39
C SER A 173 -12.38 -26.54 -7.43
N THR A 174 -12.55 -25.75 -8.50
CA THR A 174 -11.84 -24.47 -8.72
C THR A 174 -12.83 -23.37 -9.11
N ASN A 175 -12.50 -22.13 -8.85
CA ASN A 175 -13.20 -20.96 -9.34
C ASN A 175 -12.41 -20.40 -10.55
N VAL A 176 -12.92 -20.55 -11.77
CA VAL A 176 -12.33 -19.96 -12.98
C VAL A 176 -13.40 -19.13 -13.66
N VAL A 177 -13.20 -17.81 -13.68
CA VAL A 177 -14.17 -16.87 -14.22
C VAL A 177 -13.49 -15.78 -15.04
N SER A 178 -14.18 -15.31 -16.08
CA SER A 178 -13.67 -14.28 -16.99
C SER A 178 -14.74 -13.33 -17.48
N SER A 179 -14.34 -12.14 -17.88
CA SER A 179 -15.19 -11.21 -18.64
C SER A 179 -14.34 -10.16 -19.37
N LYS A 180 -14.86 -9.70 -20.53
CA LYS A 180 -14.23 -8.65 -21.36
C LYS A 180 -14.18 -7.29 -20.69
N ASN A 181 -15.15 -7.01 -19.79
CA ASN A 181 -15.33 -5.69 -19.20
C ASN A 181 -14.78 -5.55 -17.78
N TRP A 182 -14.07 -6.55 -17.27
CA TRP A 182 -13.55 -6.48 -15.92
C TRP A 182 -12.27 -5.64 -15.84
N HIS A 183 -12.21 -4.74 -14.87
CA HIS A 183 -11.09 -3.84 -14.70
C HIS A 183 -9.85 -4.58 -14.14
N LYS A 184 -8.73 -4.56 -14.89
CA LYS A 184 -7.49 -5.29 -14.55
C LYS A 184 -6.96 -4.96 -13.16
N GLY A 185 -7.05 -3.70 -12.71
CA GLY A 185 -6.59 -3.26 -11.40
C GLY A 185 -7.44 -3.79 -10.23
N VAL A 186 -8.60 -4.41 -10.50
CA VAL A 186 -9.57 -4.83 -9.47
C VAL A 186 -9.76 -6.35 -9.41
N ILE A 187 -9.54 -7.08 -10.53
CA ILE A 187 -9.79 -8.53 -10.59
C ILE A 187 -9.03 -9.32 -9.51
N GLY A 188 -7.81 -8.92 -9.14
CA GLY A 188 -7.05 -9.59 -8.07
C GLY A 188 -7.74 -9.49 -6.71
N ILE A 189 -8.41 -8.36 -6.41
CA ILE A 189 -9.20 -8.21 -5.17
C ILE A 189 -10.41 -9.13 -5.20
N VAL A 190 -11.06 -9.24 -6.36
CA VAL A 190 -12.21 -10.14 -6.56
C VAL A 190 -11.78 -11.60 -6.41
N ALA A 191 -10.61 -11.97 -6.93
CA ALA A 191 -10.08 -13.33 -6.77
C ALA A 191 -9.91 -13.70 -5.28
N SER A 192 -9.31 -12.80 -4.47
CA SER A 192 -9.19 -13.00 -3.03
C SER A 192 -10.55 -13.18 -2.36
N LYS A 193 -11.53 -12.34 -2.69
CA LYS A 193 -12.88 -12.47 -2.10
C LYS A 193 -13.60 -13.76 -2.51
N LEU A 194 -13.38 -14.25 -3.72
CA LEU A 194 -13.93 -15.55 -4.15
C LEU A 194 -13.29 -16.71 -3.39
N ILE A 195 -11.99 -16.62 -3.04
CA ILE A 195 -11.32 -17.59 -2.18
C ILE A 195 -11.95 -17.58 -0.79
N ASP A 196 -12.13 -16.41 -0.18
CA ASP A 196 -12.74 -16.27 1.14
C ASP A 196 -14.16 -16.85 1.20
N LEU A 197 -14.95 -16.70 0.11
CA LEU A 197 -16.31 -17.18 0.04
C LEU A 197 -16.42 -18.68 -0.24
N HIS A 198 -15.50 -19.25 -1.01
CA HIS A 198 -15.65 -20.62 -1.51
C HIS A 198 -14.52 -21.56 -1.11
N TYR A 199 -13.43 -21.02 -0.55
CA TYR A 199 -12.24 -21.76 -0.13
C TYR A 199 -11.70 -22.73 -1.19
N ARG A 200 -11.50 -22.22 -2.43
CA ARG A 200 -11.04 -23.00 -3.59
C ARG A 200 -9.98 -22.24 -4.35
N PRO A 201 -9.07 -22.93 -5.06
CA PRO A 201 -8.16 -22.29 -6.02
C PRO A 201 -8.95 -21.42 -6.99
N THR A 202 -8.53 -20.17 -7.15
CA THR A 202 -9.30 -19.15 -7.88
C THR A 202 -8.44 -18.46 -8.92
N ILE A 203 -8.95 -18.39 -10.16
CA ILE A 203 -8.36 -17.62 -11.25
C ILE A 203 -9.44 -16.71 -11.83
N VAL A 204 -9.12 -15.42 -11.93
CA VAL A 204 -10.02 -14.39 -12.48
C VAL A 204 -9.32 -13.70 -13.64
N PHE A 205 -9.91 -13.77 -14.82
CA PHE A 205 -9.37 -13.17 -16.03
C PHE A 205 -10.13 -11.91 -16.44
N SER A 206 -9.41 -10.95 -17.02
CA SER A 206 -9.98 -9.85 -17.81
C SER A 206 -9.59 -10.10 -19.25
N GLU A 207 -10.56 -10.43 -20.07
CA GLU A 207 -10.34 -10.63 -21.52
C GLU A 207 -10.15 -9.27 -22.19
N LYS A 208 -9.06 -9.10 -22.92
CA LYS A 208 -8.81 -7.91 -23.74
C LYS A 208 -8.11 -8.34 -25.03
N ASP A 209 -8.55 -7.81 -26.17
CA ASP A 209 -7.93 -8.02 -27.48
C ASP A 209 -7.79 -9.51 -27.88
N GLY A 210 -8.74 -10.36 -27.45
CA GLY A 210 -8.77 -11.78 -27.78
C GLY A 210 -7.93 -12.69 -26.88
N PHE A 211 -7.37 -12.15 -25.78
CA PHE A 211 -6.59 -12.88 -24.79
C PHE A 211 -7.16 -12.68 -23.39
#